data_cf3e03af4a8d97a37c09daac118301d8
#
_entry.id   cf3e03af4a8d97a37c09daac118301d8
#
_cell.length_a   1.000
_cell.length_b   1.000
_cell.length_c   1.000
_cell.angle_alpha   90.00
_cell.angle_beta   90.00
_cell.angle_gamma   90.00
#
_symmetry.space_group_name_H-M   'P 1'
#
loop_
_entity.id
_entity.type
_entity.pdbx_description
1 polymer ?
#
loop_
_entity_poly.entity_id
_entity_poly.type
_entity_poly.pdbx_seq_one_letter_code
_entity_poly.pdbx_strand_id
1 'polypeptide(L)'
;VEVATEPGARPQAPGQLRRHYATRTPLEIAEAGAPSPAAGEKAGLLSLRPEDVRGYAAVEVLSPTGDMREAAARFFGALRRLDGMALDRIVARPFPEAGLGRALMDRLRRAAAR
;
A
#
# COMPACT_ATOMS: atom_id res chain seq x y z
N VAL A 1 12.41 15.98 3.44
CA VAL A 1 12.70 16.51 2.86
C VAL A 1 12.83 16.55 2.76
N GLU A 2 12.73 16.34 2.97
CA GLU A 2 13.12 16.82 2.43
C GLU A 2 13.27 17.12 2.12
N VAL A 3 13.26 17.05 2.51
CA VAL A 3 13.69 17.57 1.81
C VAL A 3 13.96 17.67 1.81
N ALA A 4 14.14 17.77 2.18
CA ALA A 4 14.55 18.16 1.68
C ALA A 4 14.76 18.19 1.85
N THR A 5 14.88 18.24 2.11
CA THR A 5 15.31 18.53 1.71
C THR A 5 15.56 18.52 1.93
N GLU A 6 15.79 18.60 2.27
CA GLU A 6 16.33 18.76 1.93
C GLU A 6 16.71 18.76 1.79
N PRO A 7 16.97 19.25 2.27
CA PRO A 7 17.48 19.13 1.74
C PRO A 7 17.86 18.62 1.63
N GLY A 8 18.06 18.75 1.96
CA GLY A 8 18.38 18.43 1.35
C GLY A 8 18.56 17.67 1.36
N ALA A 9 18.60 17.68 1.37
CA ALA A 9 18.74 17.17 0.85
C ALA A 9 19.10 16.46 0.74
N ARG A 10 19.27 16.47 0.76
CA ARG A 10 19.81 15.83 0.24
C ARG A 10 20.20 14.97 -0.29
N PRO A 11 20.64 15.13 -0.53
CA PRO A 11 21.01 14.42 -1.73
C PRO A 11 20.85 12.96 -1.54
N GLN A 12 19.93 12.44 -2.16
CA GLN A 12 19.50 11.10 -1.92
C GLN A 12 20.20 10.14 -2.83
N ALA A 13 20.71 9.05 -2.28
CA ALA A 13 21.24 7.98 -3.10
C ALA A 13 20.08 7.30 -3.84
N PRO A 14 20.24 6.93 -5.11
CA PRO A 14 19.17 6.25 -5.85
C PRO A 14 18.67 4.99 -5.18
N GLY A 15 19.54 4.24 -4.51
CA GLY A 15 19.10 3.05 -3.80
C GLY A 15 18.14 3.34 -2.66
N GLN A 16 18.28 4.49 -2.03
CA GLN A 16 17.38 4.88 -0.96
C GLN A 16 15.98 5.16 -1.48
N LEU A 17 15.88 5.73 -2.68
CA LEU A 17 14.58 5.98 -3.27
C LEU A 17 13.81 4.68 -3.49
N ARG A 18 14.51 3.64 -3.95
CA ARG A 18 13.85 2.35 -4.14
C ARG A 18 13.35 1.75 -2.85
N ARG A 19 14.04 2.01 -1.74
CA ARG A 19 13.61 1.51 -0.44
C ARG A 19 12.29 2.09 0.00
N HIS A 20 11.92 3.25 -0.54
CA HIS A 20 10.67 3.89 -0.16
C HIS A 20 9.46 3.10 -0.61
N TYR A 21 9.61 2.17 -1.54
CA TYR A 21 8.50 1.33 -1.99
C TYR A 21 8.32 0.10 -1.13
N ALA A 22 9.36 -0.33 -0.42
CA ALA A 22 9.26 -1.52 0.41
C ALA A 22 8.74 -1.14 1.79
N THR A 23 7.75 -1.89 2.27
CA THR A 23 7.24 -1.69 3.62
C THR A 23 8.04 -2.50 4.62
N ARG A 24 8.05 -2.08 5.88
CA ARG A 24 8.63 -2.88 6.96
C ARG A 24 7.67 -4.00 7.35
N THR A 25 6.38 -3.76 7.26
CA THR A 25 5.36 -4.76 7.51
C THR A 25 5.26 -5.69 6.30
N PRO A 26 5.20 -7.01 6.49
CA PRO A 26 4.99 -7.91 5.36
C PRO A 26 3.75 -7.54 4.58
N LEU A 27 3.87 -7.49 3.25
CA LEU A 27 2.77 -7.11 2.39
C LEU A 27 2.55 -8.21 1.36
N GLU A 28 1.29 -8.63 1.22
CA GLU A 28 0.94 -9.61 0.20
C GLU A 28 -0.21 -9.09 -0.64
N ILE A 29 -0.21 -9.47 -1.91
CA ILE A 29 -1.27 -9.09 -2.84
C ILE A 29 -2.24 -10.27 -2.91
N ALA A 30 -3.52 -10.03 -2.61
CA ALA A 30 -4.51 -11.09 -2.57
C ALA A 30 -5.84 -10.59 -3.11
N GLU A 31 -6.50 -11.43 -3.89
CA GLU A 31 -7.80 -11.15 -4.47
C GLU A 31 -8.87 -11.03 -3.39
N ALA A 32 -10.00 -10.40 -3.76
CA ALA A 32 -11.08 -10.15 -2.83
C ALA A 32 -11.65 -11.43 -2.22
N GLY A 33 -11.52 -12.56 -2.90
CA GLY A 33 -12.01 -13.84 -2.38
C GLY A 33 -11.06 -14.55 -1.44
N ALA A 34 -9.90 -13.96 -1.13
CA ALA A 34 -8.91 -14.59 -0.27
C ALA A 34 -9.43 -14.67 1.17
N PRO A 35 -8.92 -15.63 1.96
CA PRO A 35 -9.37 -15.78 3.35
C PRO A 35 -9.12 -14.54 4.19
N SER A 36 -10.01 -14.31 5.13
CA SER A 36 -9.87 -13.23 6.10
C SER A 36 -8.72 -13.51 7.06
N PRO A 37 -8.22 -12.48 7.76
CA PRO A 37 -7.17 -12.70 8.75
C PRO A 37 -7.60 -13.68 9.83
N ALA A 38 -6.62 -14.40 10.37
CA ALA A 38 -6.87 -15.33 11.46
C ALA A 38 -7.27 -14.58 12.73
N ALA A 39 -7.95 -15.28 13.65
CA ALA A 39 -8.32 -14.69 14.93
C ALA A 39 -7.05 -14.27 15.68
N GLY A 40 -7.04 -13.03 16.15
CA GLY A 40 -5.89 -12.48 16.85
C GLY A 40 -4.81 -11.89 15.96
N GLU A 41 -4.92 -12.08 14.65
CA GLU A 41 -3.98 -11.49 13.71
C GLU A 41 -4.33 -10.04 13.44
N LYS A 42 -3.34 -9.15 13.48
CA LYS A 42 -3.54 -7.74 13.16
C LYS A 42 -3.15 -7.50 11.72
N ALA A 43 -4.10 -7.57 10.82
CA ALA A 43 -3.84 -7.34 9.40
C ALA A 43 -4.51 -6.04 8.94
N GLY A 44 -3.86 -5.34 8.04
CA GLY A 44 -4.44 -4.18 7.38
C GLY A 44 -4.85 -4.53 5.96
N LEU A 45 -5.84 -3.83 5.45
CA LEU A 45 -6.31 -4.01 4.08
C LEU A 45 -6.13 -2.73 3.30
N LEU A 46 -5.50 -2.82 2.13
CA LEU A 46 -5.40 -1.74 1.17
C LEU A 46 -6.26 -2.11 -0.03
N SER A 47 -7.29 -1.32 -0.29
CA SER A 47 -8.27 -1.64 -1.32
C SER A 47 -8.55 -0.43 -2.18
N LEU A 48 -8.83 -0.66 -3.46
CA LEU A 48 -9.24 0.43 -4.35
C LEU A 48 -10.61 0.95 -3.95
N ARG A 49 -11.56 0.05 -3.78
CA ARG A 49 -12.94 0.40 -3.43
C ARG A 49 -13.32 -0.19 -2.08
N PRO A 50 -14.39 0.34 -1.45
CA PRO A 50 -14.87 -0.26 -0.21
C PRO A 50 -15.25 -1.73 -0.42
N GLU A 51 -14.94 -2.54 0.58
CA GLU A 51 -15.29 -3.95 0.58
C GLU A 51 -15.98 -4.29 1.89
N ASP A 52 -16.95 -5.18 1.81
CA ASP A 52 -17.61 -5.70 3.00
C ASP A 52 -16.78 -6.84 3.55
N VAL A 53 -15.77 -6.50 4.34
CA VAL A 53 -14.84 -7.49 4.90
C VAL A 53 -14.79 -7.34 6.40
N ARG A 54 -14.36 -8.41 7.08
CA ARG A 54 -14.25 -8.43 8.53
C ARG A 54 -12.89 -8.97 8.94
N GLY A 55 -12.52 -8.68 10.17
CA GLY A 55 -11.29 -9.24 10.72
C GLY A 55 -10.05 -8.40 10.50
N TYR A 56 -10.14 -7.32 9.73
CA TYR A 56 -9.00 -6.44 9.52
C TYR A 56 -8.93 -5.38 10.62
N ALA A 57 -7.74 -5.17 11.15
CA ALA A 57 -7.52 -4.17 12.18
C ALA A 57 -7.59 -2.75 11.61
N ALA A 58 -7.27 -2.58 10.34
CA ALA A 58 -7.33 -1.28 9.67
C ALA A 58 -7.65 -1.50 8.20
N VAL A 59 -8.36 -0.56 7.61
CA VAL A 59 -8.71 -0.61 6.19
C VAL A 59 -8.44 0.76 5.59
N GLU A 60 -7.70 0.79 4.48
CA GLU A 60 -7.49 2.00 3.68
C GLU A 60 -8.13 1.82 2.32
N VAL A 61 -9.08 2.68 2.01
CA VAL A 61 -9.75 2.68 0.71
C VAL A 61 -9.20 3.84 -0.10
N LEU A 62 -8.67 3.56 -1.26
CA LEU A 62 -7.98 4.56 -2.07
C LEU A 62 -8.96 5.45 -2.85
N SER A 63 -10.04 4.88 -3.35
CA SER A 63 -11.05 5.66 -4.07
C SER A 63 -12.40 4.96 -3.95
N PRO A 64 -13.34 5.53 -3.20
CA PRO A 64 -14.67 4.92 -3.06
C PRO A 64 -15.40 4.73 -4.39
N THR A 65 -15.10 5.57 -5.38
CA THR A 65 -15.74 5.46 -6.70
C THR A 65 -14.93 4.66 -7.71
N GLY A 66 -13.71 4.21 -7.32
CA GLY A 66 -12.85 3.48 -8.23
C GLY A 66 -12.06 4.36 -9.17
N ASP A 67 -11.90 5.63 -8.84
CA ASP A 67 -11.15 6.59 -9.64
C ASP A 67 -9.65 6.32 -9.48
N MET A 68 -8.99 5.93 -10.57
CA MET A 68 -7.57 5.56 -10.50
C MET A 68 -6.67 6.75 -10.22
N ARG A 69 -7.05 7.97 -10.61
CA ARG A 69 -6.26 9.15 -10.30
C ARG A 69 -6.27 9.43 -8.80
N GLU A 70 -7.45 9.33 -8.20
CA GLU A 70 -7.58 9.49 -6.77
C GLU A 70 -6.80 8.41 -6.04
N ALA A 71 -6.90 7.18 -6.52
CA ALA A 71 -6.16 6.07 -5.92
C ALA A 71 -4.66 6.29 -5.99
N ALA A 72 -4.17 6.77 -7.13
CA ALA A 72 -2.74 7.04 -7.29
C ALA A 72 -2.27 8.12 -6.33
N ALA A 73 -3.08 9.17 -6.16
CA ALA A 73 -2.73 10.26 -5.25
C ALA A 73 -2.67 9.80 -3.79
N ARG A 74 -3.49 8.81 -3.42
CA ARG A 74 -3.58 8.36 -2.03
C ARG A 74 -2.71 7.15 -1.71
N PHE A 75 -2.16 6.51 -2.72
CA PHE A 75 -1.51 5.21 -2.57
C PHE A 75 -0.39 5.21 -1.52
N PHE A 76 0.60 6.08 -1.67
CA PHE A 76 1.75 6.06 -0.77
C PHE A 76 1.38 6.48 0.65
N GLY A 77 0.49 7.47 0.78
CA GLY A 77 0.04 7.89 2.10
C GLY A 77 -0.69 6.79 2.85
N ALA A 78 -1.58 6.08 2.13
CA ALA A 78 -2.31 4.97 2.73
C ALA A 78 -1.37 3.85 3.13
N LEU A 79 -0.43 3.52 2.27
CA LEU A 79 0.53 2.46 2.55
C LEU A 79 1.40 2.80 3.77
N ARG A 80 1.85 4.06 3.87
CA ARG A 80 2.62 4.50 5.03
C ARG A 80 1.82 4.44 6.32
N ARG A 81 0.53 4.80 6.25
CA ARG A 81 -0.31 4.72 7.44
C ARG A 81 -0.44 3.29 7.93
N LEU A 82 -0.68 2.36 7.02
CA LEU A 82 -0.77 0.95 7.40
C LEU A 82 0.56 0.43 7.93
N ASP A 83 1.66 0.81 7.29
CA ASP A 83 2.98 0.36 7.71
C ASP A 83 3.36 0.88 9.10
N GLY A 84 2.79 2.00 9.52
CA GLY A 84 3.06 2.60 10.82
C GLY A 84 2.18 2.09 11.95
N MET A 85 1.28 1.16 11.69
CA MET A 85 0.30 0.71 12.69
C MET A 85 0.72 -0.53 13.47
N ALA A 86 1.96 -0.99 13.30
CA ALA A 86 2.45 -2.19 13.97
C ALA A 86 1.58 -3.42 13.66
N LEU A 87 1.21 -3.56 12.40
CA LEU A 87 0.41 -4.69 11.95
C LEU A 87 1.29 -5.92 11.72
N ASP A 88 0.67 -7.10 11.79
CA ASP A 88 1.37 -8.34 11.48
C ASP A 88 1.61 -8.49 9.98
N ARG A 89 0.67 -8.01 9.17
CA ARG A 89 0.82 -7.97 7.72
C ARG A 89 -0.16 -6.98 7.11
N ILE A 90 0.11 -6.64 5.85
CA ILE A 90 -0.79 -5.81 5.05
C ILE A 90 -1.25 -6.67 3.87
N VAL A 91 -2.56 -6.71 3.64
CA VAL A 91 -3.14 -7.37 2.48
C VAL A 91 -3.57 -6.29 1.50
N ALA A 92 -3.10 -6.35 0.28
CA ALA A 92 -3.45 -5.37 -0.75
C ALA A 92 -4.21 -6.06 -1.87
N ARG A 93 -5.32 -5.45 -2.27
CA ARG A 93 -6.08 -5.94 -3.42
C ARG A 93 -5.40 -5.48 -4.71
N PRO A 94 -5.38 -6.31 -5.75
CA PRO A 94 -4.77 -5.90 -7.01
C PRO A 94 -5.57 -4.80 -7.69
N PHE A 95 -4.88 -4.02 -8.51
CA PHE A 95 -5.50 -2.97 -9.32
C PHE A 95 -5.69 -3.49 -10.74
N PRO A 96 -6.60 -2.86 -11.51
CA PRO A 96 -6.73 -3.19 -12.93
C PRO A 96 -5.39 -2.96 -13.64
N GLU A 97 -4.99 -3.89 -14.51
CA GLU A 97 -3.70 -3.82 -15.17
C GLU A 97 -3.80 -3.04 -16.49
N ALA A 98 -4.27 -1.82 -16.40
CA ALA A 98 -4.39 -0.93 -17.54
C ALA A 98 -4.20 0.50 -17.07
N GLY A 99 -3.49 1.30 -17.84
CA GLY A 99 -3.29 2.71 -17.54
C GLY A 99 -2.63 2.92 -16.18
N LEU A 100 -3.20 3.81 -15.38
CA LEU A 100 -2.67 4.09 -14.03
C LEU A 100 -2.69 2.85 -13.14
N GLY A 101 -3.64 1.95 -13.36
CA GLY A 101 -3.70 0.72 -12.58
C GLY A 101 -2.46 -0.12 -12.75
N ARG A 102 -1.92 -0.19 -13.97
CA ARG A 102 -0.70 -0.92 -14.21
C ARG A 102 0.48 -0.32 -13.46
N ALA A 103 0.57 1.01 -13.46
CA ALA A 103 1.63 1.70 -12.73
C ALA A 103 1.55 1.44 -11.24
N LEU A 104 0.33 1.47 -10.68
CA LEU A 104 0.13 1.18 -9.27
C LEU A 104 0.44 -0.27 -8.94
N MET A 105 0.08 -1.20 -9.82
CA MET A 105 0.43 -2.61 -9.61
C MET A 105 1.93 -2.81 -9.58
N ASP A 106 2.66 -2.13 -10.45
CA ASP A 106 4.12 -2.22 -10.45
C ASP A 106 4.69 -1.77 -9.10
N ARG A 107 4.21 -0.64 -8.60
CA ARG A 107 4.64 -0.14 -7.31
C ARG A 107 4.25 -1.06 -6.17
N LEU A 108 3.06 -1.64 -6.25
CA LEU A 108 2.59 -2.56 -5.22
C LEU A 108 3.44 -3.83 -5.18
N ARG A 109 3.79 -4.36 -6.35
CA ARG A 109 4.66 -5.53 -6.41
C ARG A 109 6.03 -5.23 -5.82
N ARG A 110 6.56 -4.04 -6.07
CA ARG A 110 7.83 -3.63 -5.47
C ARG A 110 7.74 -3.50 -3.97
N ALA A 111 6.64 -2.95 -3.47
CA ALA A 111 6.44 -2.85 -2.03
C ALA A 111 6.33 -4.21 -1.38
N ALA A 112 5.74 -5.18 -2.07
CA ALA A 112 5.60 -6.54 -1.57
C ALA A 112 6.89 -7.35 -1.66
N ALA A 113 7.81 -6.97 -2.54
CA ALA A 113 9.08 -7.66 -2.71
C ALA A 113 10.01 -7.32 -1.53
N ARG A 114 10.60 -8.33 -0.93
CA ARG A 114 11.42 -8.12 0.25
C ARG A 114 12.82 -8.66 0.10
#